data_861f7168f98000a3bf93585488414130
#
_entry.id   861f7168f98000a3bf93585488414130
#
_cell.length_a   1.000
_cell.length_b   1.000
_cell.length_c   1.000
_cell.angle_alpha   90.00
_cell.angle_beta   90.00
_cell.angle_gamma   90.00
#
_symmetry.space_group_name_H-M   'P 1'
#
loop_
_entity.id
_entity.type
_entity.pdbx_description
1 polymer ?
#
loop_
_entity_poly.entity_id
_entity_poly.type
_entity_poly.pdbx_seq_one_letter_code
_entity_poly.pdbx_strand_id
1 'polypeptide(L)'
;MIKQVFRLAVVLASAVFAHAAQAQDFPVTITHAFGETTIPAKPQRIVTWGWGAQDAVIALGEVPVGVPFFSCGADAEGVLAWTREGVEALGAAYPTILPNAAEPPVEAIAALKPDLIVAVYSGLTEDEYNVLSGIAPVVAYPEGPWATTWQETITITGEAMGKKAEAEALVADLTTFIGEETAKYPEVAGISFAGIMDYNGQVAVYAPLDARTKFLVDAGLSTPQSVIDRAEGSEFYFSVSYENFDQIGADIIISYFDTPEADAAFFDNPVIALAPPVEKGAVAHVIGPDLISSMSPPSALSLKWGYPRYIELIAGAAEAARR
;
A
#
# COMPACT_ATOMS: atom_id res chain seq x y z
N MET A 1 -46.13 38.48 52.13
CA MET A 1 -45.01 37.49 52.32
C MET A 1 -44.78 36.80 51.00
N ILE A 2 -43.84 37.32 50.22
CA ILE A 2 -43.53 36.90 48.86
C ILE A 2 -42.21 36.14 48.95
N LYS A 3 -42.21 34.80 48.62
CA LYS A 3 -40.98 33.95 48.51
C LYS A 3 -40.44 34.11 47.11
N GLN A 4 -39.28 34.74 46.98
CA GLN A 4 -38.47 34.73 45.76
C GLN A 4 -37.69 33.40 45.68
N VAL A 5 -37.90 32.68 44.59
CA VAL A 5 -37.09 31.49 44.21
C VAL A 5 -36.01 31.95 43.26
N PHE A 6 -34.76 31.93 43.69
CA PHE A 6 -33.58 32.11 42.85
C PHE A 6 -33.31 30.82 42.06
N ARG A 7 -33.46 30.85 40.75
CA ARG A 7 -32.98 29.81 39.86
C ARG A 7 -31.54 30.10 39.44
N LEU A 8 -30.61 29.32 39.95
CA LEU A 8 -29.21 29.31 39.56
C LEU A 8 -29.07 28.53 38.23
N ALA A 9 -28.80 29.24 37.14
CA ALA A 9 -28.47 28.64 35.86
C ALA A 9 -26.96 28.33 35.83
N VAL A 10 -26.58 27.08 35.91
CA VAL A 10 -25.20 26.62 35.69
C VAL A 10 -24.99 26.47 34.19
N VAL A 11 -24.23 27.39 33.61
CA VAL A 11 -23.76 27.28 32.23
C VAL A 11 -22.50 26.43 32.24
N LEU A 12 -22.62 25.16 31.80
CA LEU A 12 -21.45 24.32 31.48
C LEU A 12 -20.83 24.84 30.18
N ALA A 13 -19.73 25.55 30.27
CA ALA A 13 -18.88 25.87 29.12
C ALA A 13 -18.05 24.60 28.76
N SER A 14 -18.48 23.90 27.75
CA SER A 14 -17.68 22.82 27.15
C SER A 14 -16.50 23.44 26.41
N ALA A 15 -15.32 23.44 27.02
CA ALA A 15 -14.07 23.81 26.36
C ALA A 15 -13.73 22.73 25.35
N VAL A 16 -13.98 23.01 24.07
CA VAL A 16 -13.45 22.21 22.95
C VAL A 16 -11.96 22.53 22.88
N PHE A 17 -11.12 21.65 23.39
CA PHE A 17 -9.69 21.69 23.16
C PHE A 17 -9.45 21.30 21.69
N ALA A 18 -9.40 22.28 20.80
CA ALA A 18 -8.79 22.09 19.49
C ALA A 18 -7.31 21.79 19.75
N HIS A 19 -6.90 20.55 19.56
CA HIS A 19 -5.49 20.23 19.47
C HIS A 19 -4.97 20.92 18.21
N ALA A 20 -4.29 22.07 18.39
CA ALA A 20 -3.49 22.63 17.32
C ALA A 20 -2.38 21.61 17.03
N ALA A 21 -2.42 20.98 15.86
CA ALA A 21 -1.30 20.19 15.37
C ALA A 21 -0.06 21.10 15.47
N GLN A 22 0.91 20.72 16.30
CA GLN A 22 2.16 21.44 16.38
C GLN A 22 2.87 21.23 15.05
N ALA A 23 3.06 22.31 14.29
CA ALA A 23 3.86 22.27 13.09
C ALA A 23 5.25 21.75 13.47
N GLN A 24 5.71 20.69 12.79
CA GLN A 24 7.03 20.14 13.02
C GLN A 24 8.08 21.19 12.63
N ASP A 25 9.05 21.40 13.49
CA ASP A 25 10.13 22.35 13.23
C ASP A 25 11.15 21.77 12.23
N PHE A 26 11.58 22.60 11.30
CA PHE A 26 12.68 22.26 10.38
C PHE A 26 14.00 22.87 10.90
N PRO A 27 15.15 22.25 10.61
CA PRO A 27 15.38 21.11 9.70
C PRO A 27 14.92 19.77 10.28
N VAL A 28 14.52 18.86 9.39
CA VAL A 28 14.18 17.47 9.70
C VAL A 28 15.26 16.57 9.11
N THR A 29 15.75 15.59 9.87
CA THR A 29 16.70 14.58 9.37
C THR A 29 16.07 13.21 9.42
N ILE A 30 16.11 12.49 8.30
CA ILE A 30 15.54 11.15 8.12
C ILE A 30 16.68 10.18 7.80
N THR A 31 16.76 9.09 8.56
CA THR A 31 17.69 7.97 8.33
C THR A 31 17.06 6.99 7.33
N HIS A 32 17.83 6.51 6.37
CA HIS A 32 17.42 5.55 5.34
C HIS A 32 18.60 4.66 4.90
N ALA A 33 18.39 3.71 4.01
CA ALA A 33 19.39 2.73 3.59
C ALA A 33 20.71 3.33 3.08
N PHE A 34 20.71 4.55 2.54
CA PHE A 34 21.89 5.24 2.02
C PHE A 34 22.49 6.27 2.99
N GLY A 35 22.04 6.30 4.26
CA GLY A 35 22.53 7.21 5.30
C GLY A 35 21.44 8.15 5.82
N GLU A 36 21.72 9.44 5.87
CA GLU A 36 20.82 10.45 6.43
C GLU A 36 20.55 11.58 5.41
N THR A 37 19.29 11.98 5.30
CA THR A 37 18.90 13.16 4.52
C THR A 37 18.35 14.23 5.43
N THR A 38 18.94 15.43 5.38
CA THR A 38 18.43 16.61 6.09
C THR A 38 17.60 17.48 5.15
N ILE A 39 16.35 17.73 5.51
CA ILE A 39 15.40 18.59 4.82
C ILE A 39 15.42 19.93 5.55
N PRO A 40 15.93 21.02 4.93
CA PRO A 40 16.24 22.25 5.64
C PRO A 40 15.02 23.12 5.98
N ALA A 41 13.93 22.98 5.21
CA ALA A 41 12.70 23.75 5.37
C ALA A 41 11.51 22.93 4.88
N LYS A 42 10.29 23.34 5.24
CA LYS A 42 9.05 22.70 4.78
C LYS A 42 9.01 22.65 3.24
N PRO A 43 8.94 21.46 2.64
CA PRO A 43 8.91 21.31 1.18
C PRO A 43 7.69 21.98 0.55
N GLN A 44 7.89 22.53 -0.66
CA GLN A 44 6.83 23.15 -1.46
C GLN A 44 6.70 22.48 -2.82
N ARG A 45 7.73 21.74 -3.26
CA ARG A 45 7.82 21.15 -4.59
C ARG A 45 8.31 19.71 -4.48
N ILE A 46 7.39 18.82 -4.14
CA ILE A 46 7.67 17.41 -3.91
C ILE A 46 7.60 16.66 -5.24
N VAL A 47 8.62 15.89 -5.57
CA VAL A 47 8.57 14.85 -6.58
C VAL A 47 8.56 13.49 -5.88
N THR A 48 7.73 12.56 -6.35
CA THR A 48 7.73 11.19 -5.85
C THR A 48 8.30 10.23 -6.89
N TRP A 49 9.00 9.19 -6.41
CA TRP A 49 9.51 8.11 -7.23
C TRP A 49 9.26 6.76 -6.56
N GLY A 50 9.00 5.72 -7.36
CA GLY A 50 8.56 4.42 -6.86
C GLY A 50 7.04 4.36 -6.69
N TRP A 51 6.55 3.61 -5.70
CA TRP A 51 5.12 3.35 -5.53
C TRP A 51 4.61 3.84 -4.16
N GLY A 52 3.37 4.32 -4.12
CA GLY A 52 2.67 4.67 -2.88
C GLY A 52 3.03 6.01 -2.24
N ALA A 53 4.23 6.57 -2.49
CA ALA A 53 4.63 7.85 -1.92
C ALA A 53 3.75 9.01 -2.40
N GLN A 54 3.34 9.03 -3.68
CA GLN A 54 2.41 10.03 -4.22
C GLN A 54 1.06 10.01 -3.48
N ASP A 55 0.57 8.82 -3.15
CA ASP A 55 -0.69 8.65 -2.44
C ASP A 55 -0.60 9.14 -0.99
N ALA A 56 0.56 8.95 -0.34
CA ALA A 56 0.81 9.50 0.99
C ALA A 56 0.84 11.04 0.99
N VAL A 57 1.53 11.67 0.01
CA VAL A 57 1.55 13.14 -0.15
C VAL A 57 0.12 13.67 -0.33
N ILE A 58 -0.67 13.05 -1.22
CA ILE A 58 -2.04 13.48 -1.53
C ILE A 58 -2.97 13.27 -0.34
N ALA A 59 -2.90 12.12 0.33
CA ALA A 59 -3.71 11.84 1.51
C ALA A 59 -3.40 12.79 2.69
N LEU A 60 -2.17 13.33 2.74
CA LEU A 60 -1.76 14.37 3.68
C LEU A 60 -2.13 15.80 3.20
N GLY A 61 -2.92 15.93 2.12
CA GLY A 61 -3.52 17.19 1.69
C GLY A 61 -2.63 18.07 0.81
N GLU A 62 -1.56 17.53 0.22
CA GLU A 62 -0.70 18.25 -0.73
C GLU A 62 -0.61 17.48 -2.05
N VAL A 63 -0.31 18.17 -3.16
CA VAL A 63 -0.17 17.53 -4.47
C VAL A 63 1.30 17.63 -4.91
N PRO A 64 1.96 16.50 -5.21
CA PRO A 64 3.33 16.55 -5.72
C PRO A 64 3.40 17.27 -7.07
N VAL A 65 4.53 17.84 -7.40
CA VAL A 65 4.75 18.49 -8.71
C VAL A 65 5.09 17.47 -9.81
N GLY A 66 5.53 16.27 -9.42
CA GLY A 66 5.82 15.17 -10.33
C GLY A 66 5.58 13.82 -9.67
N VAL A 67 5.01 12.89 -10.44
CA VAL A 67 4.70 11.51 -10.03
C VAL A 67 5.20 10.52 -11.09
N PRO A 68 5.53 9.27 -10.73
CA PRO A 68 5.93 8.27 -11.71
C PRO A 68 4.78 7.91 -12.65
N PHE A 69 5.13 7.40 -13.83
CA PHE A 69 4.21 6.71 -14.72
C PHE A 69 3.98 5.29 -14.20
N PHE A 70 2.74 4.87 -14.04
CA PHE A 70 2.38 3.50 -13.66
C PHE A 70 1.99 2.69 -14.90
N SER A 71 2.69 1.59 -15.15
CA SER A 71 2.41 0.69 -16.28
C SER A 71 1.37 -0.40 -15.95
N CYS A 72 1.10 -0.64 -14.67
CA CYS A 72 0.13 -1.63 -14.18
C CYS A 72 -0.99 -0.96 -13.41
N GLY A 73 -2.23 -1.37 -13.65
CA GLY A 73 -3.41 -0.87 -12.94
C GLY A 73 -3.80 0.58 -13.22
N ALA A 74 -3.10 1.23 -14.13
CA ALA A 74 -3.30 2.63 -14.50
C ALA A 74 -3.98 2.76 -15.87
N ASP A 75 -4.47 3.94 -16.17
CA ASP A 75 -4.97 4.28 -17.49
C ASP A 75 -3.84 4.45 -18.52
N ALA A 76 -4.19 4.79 -19.75
CA ALA A 76 -3.22 4.98 -20.84
C ALA A 76 -2.22 6.14 -20.60
N GLU A 77 -2.54 7.04 -19.68
CA GLU A 77 -1.69 8.16 -19.27
C GLU A 77 -0.75 7.77 -18.11
N GLY A 78 -0.87 6.54 -17.57
CA GLY A 78 -0.07 6.06 -16.44
C GLY A 78 -0.58 6.55 -15.09
N VAL A 79 -1.88 6.83 -14.96
CA VAL A 79 -2.53 7.37 -13.78
C VAL A 79 -3.40 6.31 -13.11
N LEU A 80 -3.16 6.07 -11.82
CA LEU A 80 -3.97 5.18 -11.00
C LEU A 80 -5.31 5.86 -10.63
N ALA A 81 -6.41 5.10 -10.65
CA ALA A 81 -7.74 5.65 -10.41
C ALA A 81 -7.86 6.37 -9.05
N TRP A 82 -7.42 5.74 -7.99
CA TRP A 82 -7.47 6.31 -6.64
C TRP A 82 -6.59 7.55 -6.45
N THR A 83 -5.43 7.60 -7.16
CA THR A 83 -4.56 8.78 -7.15
C THR A 83 -5.24 9.95 -7.85
N ARG A 84 -5.92 9.71 -8.99
CA ARG A 84 -6.71 10.72 -9.70
C ARG A 84 -7.83 11.26 -8.81
N GLU A 85 -8.63 10.37 -8.22
CA GLU A 85 -9.71 10.74 -7.31
C GLU A 85 -9.21 11.57 -6.10
N GLY A 86 -8.05 11.19 -5.55
CA GLY A 86 -7.42 11.93 -4.45
C GLY A 86 -7.02 13.36 -4.82
N VAL A 87 -6.43 13.56 -6.01
CA VAL A 87 -6.08 14.90 -6.53
C VAL A 87 -7.33 15.74 -6.81
N GLU A 88 -8.36 15.14 -7.41
CA GLU A 88 -9.64 15.79 -7.69
C GLU A 88 -10.35 16.22 -6.40
N ALA A 89 -10.30 15.39 -5.36
CA ALA A 89 -10.87 15.72 -4.04
C ALA A 89 -10.19 16.94 -3.40
N LEU A 90 -8.92 17.20 -3.70
CA LEU A 90 -8.21 18.40 -3.29
C LEU A 90 -8.51 19.63 -4.17
N GLY A 91 -9.30 19.48 -5.24
CA GLY A 91 -9.60 20.53 -6.21
C GLY A 91 -8.37 21.02 -6.98
N ALA A 92 -7.35 20.21 -7.11
CA ALA A 92 -6.08 20.57 -7.73
C ALA A 92 -5.95 20.02 -9.17
N ALA A 93 -5.00 20.57 -9.92
CA ALA A 93 -4.59 19.99 -11.19
C ALA A 93 -3.72 18.76 -10.95
N TYR A 94 -3.86 17.76 -11.83
CA TYR A 94 -3.03 16.56 -11.75
C TYR A 94 -1.54 16.91 -11.96
N PRO A 95 -0.61 16.30 -11.19
CA PRO A 95 0.82 16.57 -11.29
C PRO A 95 1.41 16.16 -12.64
N THR A 96 2.63 16.60 -12.93
CA THR A 96 3.37 16.13 -14.12
C THR A 96 3.67 14.64 -13.97
N ILE A 97 3.25 13.85 -14.94
CA ILE A 97 3.61 12.44 -15.01
C ILE A 97 5.02 12.34 -15.59
N LEU A 98 5.92 11.71 -14.85
CA LEU A 98 7.29 11.48 -15.30
C LEU A 98 7.33 10.47 -16.47
N PRO A 99 8.32 10.49 -17.33
CA PRO A 99 8.48 9.49 -18.38
C PRO A 99 8.43 8.05 -17.84
N ASN A 100 7.80 7.14 -18.60
CA ASN A 100 7.84 5.71 -18.30
C ASN A 100 9.26 5.18 -18.47
N ALA A 101 9.94 4.91 -17.38
CA ALA A 101 11.32 4.46 -17.34
C ALA A 101 11.54 3.51 -16.14
N ALA A 102 12.47 2.57 -16.30
CA ALA A 102 12.87 1.68 -15.22
C ALA A 102 13.72 2.40 -14.16
N GLU A 103 14.53 3.37 -14.62
CA GLU A 103 15.39 4.22 -13.78
C GLU A 103 14.76 5.62 -13.62
N PRO A 104 15.09 6.36 -12.54
CA PRO A 104 14.59 7.72 -12.36
C PRO A 104 14.96 8.64 -13.54
N PRO A 105 13.99 9.31 -14.19
CA PRO A 105 14.25 10.22 -15.32
C PRO A 105 14.81 11.55 -14.82
N VAL A 106 16.12 11.58 -14.55
CA VAL A 106 16.86 12.65 -13.85
C VAL A 106 16.58 14.04 -14.43
N GLU A 107 16.64 14.19 -15.76
CA GLU A 107 16.42 15.47 -16.44
C GLU A 107 14.96 15.96 -16.26
N ALA A 108 14.00 15.07 -16.34
CA ALA A 108 12.59 15.40 -16.13
C ALA A 108 12.33 15.81 -14.67
N ILE A 109 12.92 15.11 -13.72
CA ILE A 109 12.85 15.46 -12.29
C ILE A 109 13.49 16.83 -12.05
N ALA A 110 14.70 17.07 -12.56
CA ALA A 110 15.41 18.34 -12.40
C ALA A 110 14.65 19.52 -13.01
N ALA A 111 13.96 19.30 -14.14
CA ALA A 111 13.14 20.33 -14.79
C ALA A 111 11.97 20.81 -13.93
N LEU A 112 11.47 19.95 -13.03
CA LEU A 112 10.42 20.28 -12.07
C LEU A 112 10.93 21.10 -10.87
N LYS A 113 12.26 21.25 -10.71
CA LYS A 113 12.90 21.99 -9.62
C LYS A 113 12.33 21.61 -8.25
N PRO A 114 12.39 20.33 -7.87
CA PRO A 114 11.91 19.90 -6.57
C PRO A 114 12.78 20.47 -5.46
N ASP A 115 12.18 20.60 -4.27
CA ASP A 115 12.89 20.85 -3.03
C ASP A 115 12.85 19.62 -2.08
N LEU A 116 12.15 18.54 -2.52
CA LEU A 116 12.17 17.21 -1.90
C LEU A 116 11.86 16.15 -2.96
N ILE A 117 12.59 15.03 -2.91
CA ILE A 117 12.28 13.81 -3.66
C ILE A 117 11.97 12.70 -2.66
N VAL A 118 10.79 12.07 -2.77
CA VAL A 118 10.35 10.99 -1.89
C VAL A 118 10.33 9.68 -2.66
N ALA A 119 11.20 8.74 -2.25
CA ALA A 119 11.38 7.43 -2.90
C ALA A 119 11.36 6.28 -1.87
N VAL A 120 10.49 6.37 -0.88
CA VAL A 120 10.44 5.48 0.31
C VAL A 120 10.01 4.05 0.02
N TYR A 121 9.30 3.79 -1.07
CA TYR A 121 9.01 2.45 -1.58
C TYR A 121 9.44 2.37 -3.04
N SER A 122 10.70 2.07 -3.25
CA SER A 122 11.33 2.05 -4.58
C SER A 122 12.43 1.01 -4.66
N GLY A 123 12.93 0.79 -5.86
CA GLY A 123 14.15 0.02 -6.12
C GLY A 123 15.39 0.90 -6.34
N LEU A 124 15.37 2.13 -5.79
CA LEU A 124 16.45 3.10 -5.99
C LEU A 124 17.81 2.51 -5.60
N THR A 125 18.75 2.58 -6.51
CA THR A 125 20.16 2.20 -6.25
C THR A 125 20.92 3.33 -5.58
N GLU A 126 22.07 3.04 -4.97
CA GLU A 126 22.92 4.06 -4.35
C GLU A 126 23.44 5.08 -5.39
N ASP A 127 23.78 4.65 -6.61
CA ASP A 127 24.20 5.54 -7.67
C ASP A 127 23.09 6.51 -8.10
N GLU A 128 21.87 6.01 -8.26
CA GLU A 128 20.69 6.85 -8.56
C GLU A 128 20.37 7.80 -7.42
N TYR A 129 20.44 7.35 -6.16
CA TYR A 129 20.29 8.19 -4.99
C TYR A 129 21.30 9.34 -4.99
N ASN A 130 22.57 9.05 -5.27
CA ASN A 130 23.64 10.07 -5.32
C ASN A 130 23.38 11.10 -6.43
N VAL A 131 22.92 10.66 -7.60
CA VAL A 131 22.58 11.56 -8.71
C VAL A 131 21.39 12.45 -8.36
N LEU A 132 20.30 11.88 -7.82
CA LEU A 132 19.11 12.63 -7.43
C LEU A 132 19.39 13.60 -6.26
N SER A 133 20.25 13.22 -5.32
CA SER A 133 20.68 14.07 -4.20
C SER A 133 21.44 15.34 -4.65
N GLY A 134 21.97 15.33 -5.86
CA GLY A 134 22.51 16.54 -6.51
C GLY A 134 21.44 17.54 -6.98
N ILE A 135 20.16 17.14 -7.01
CA ILE A 135 19.02 17.99 -7.41
C ILE A 135 18.31 18.56 -6.18
N ALA A 136 17.92 17.67 -5.24
CA ALA A 136 17.19 18.00 -4.02
C ALA A 136 17.44 16.94 -2.94
N PRO A 137 17.12 17.20 -1.65
CA PRO A 137 17.09 16.17 -0.63
C PRO A 137 16.24 14.97 -1.07
N VAL A 138 16.79 13.73 -0.93
CA VAL A 138 16.12 12.48 -1.31
C VAL A 138 15.85 11.66 -0.07
N VAL A 139 14.60 11.27 0.16
CA VAL A 139 14.23 10.31 1.21
C VAL A 139 13.99 8.96 0.56
N ALA A 140 14.93 8.03 0.78
CA ALA A 140 14.86 6.66 0.26
C ALA A 140 14.17 5.71 1.26
N TYR A 141 14.08 4.43 0.92
CA TYR A 141 13.54 3.38 1.78
C TYR A 141 14.42 3.17 3.03
N PRO A 142 13.82 2.77 4.18
CA PRO A 142 14.56 2.68 5.45
C PRO A 142 15.58 1.53 5.47
N GLU A 143 15.25 0.34 4.97
CA GLU A 143 16.10 -0.85 5.08
C GLU A 143 16.55 -1.39 3.72
N GLY A 144 15.61 -1.72 2.84
CA GLY A 144 15.90 -2.34 1.55
C GLY A 144 14.88 -2.01 0.47
N PRO A 145 15.22 -2.25 -0.79
CA PRO A 145 14.32 -1.97 -1.91
C PRO A 145 13.03 -2.77 -1.79
N TRP A 146 11.90 -2.13 -2.06
CA TRP A 146 10.56 -2.73 -2.11
C TRP A 146 10.09 -3.39 -0.79
N ALA A 147 10.71 -3.08 0.35
CA ALA A 147 10.41 -3.70 1.65
C ALA A 147 9.65 -2.79 2.64
N THR A 148 9.54 -1.49 2.34
CA THR A 148 8.84 -0.50 3.18
C THR A 148 7.35 -0.84 3.27
N THR A 149 6.80 -0.85 4.47
CA THR A 149 5.37 -1.07 4.70
C THR A 149 4.55 0.15 4.27
N TRP A 150 3.24 -0.02 4.08
CA TRP A 150 2.36 1.11 3.77
C TRP A 150 2.31 2.13 4.92
N GLN A 151 2.41 1.66 6.17
CA GLN A 151 2.47 2.51 7.35
C GLN A 151 3.75 3.37 7.34
N GLU A 152 4.91 2.75 7.09
CA GLU A 152 6.18 3.44 6.99
C GLU A 152 6.21 4.42 5.81
N THR A 153 5.64 4.03 4.67
CA THR A 153 5.51 4.92 3.51
C THR A 153 4.78 6.20 3.88
N ILE A 154 3.68 6.10 4.64
CA ILE A 154 2.91 7.27 5.11
C ILE A 154 3.69 8.06 6.15
N THR A 155 4.25 7.39 7.18
CA THR A 155 4.88 8.08 8.32
C THR A 155 6.17 8.77 7.92
N ILE A 156 7.03 8.12 7.13
CA ILE A 156 8.28 8.71 6.62
C ILE A 156 7.99 9.87 5.68
N THR A 157 7.02 9.72 4.77
CA THR A 157 6.60 10.81 3.88
C THR A 157 6.05 11.99 4.67
N GLY A 158 5.21 11.74 5.68
CA GLY A 158 4.65 12.78 6.54
C GLY A 158 5.72 13.50 7.36
N GLU A 159 6.69 12.78 7.90
CA GLU A 159 7.82 13.37 8.61
C GLU A 159 8.66 14.26 7.68
N ALA A 160 8.93 13.81 6.46
CA ALA A 160 9.62 14.59 5.43
C ALA A 160 8.87 15.88 5.05
N MET A 161 7.54 15.86 5.10
CA MET A 161 6.67 17.01 4.81
C MET A 161 6.44 17.94 6.01
N GLY A 162 6.94 17.60 7.20
CA GLY A 162 6.63 18.31 8.44
C GLY A 162 5.20 18.09 8.94
N LYS A 163 4.62 16.93 8.61
CA LYS A 163 3.25 16.50 8.94
C LYS A 163 3.24 15.17 9.70
N LYS A 164 4.19 14.98 10.61
CA LYS A 164 4.35 13.71 11.34
C LYS A 164 3.07 13.30 12.07
N ALA A 165 2.46 14.23 12.81
CA ALA A 165 1.26 13.94 13.60
C ALA A 165 0.06 13.58 12.71
N GLU A 166 -0.11 14.28 11.58
CA GLU A 166 -1.16 13.98 10.61
C GLU A 166 -0.95 12.62 9.93
N ALA A 167 0.31 12.25 9.67
CA ALA A 167 0.65 10.94 9.11
C ALA A 167 0.38 9.80 10.10
N GLU A 168 0.74 9.97 11.37
CA GLU A 168 0.43 9.02 12.44
C GLU A 168 -1.09 8.85 12.61
N ALA A 169 -1.85 9.95 12.58
CA ALA A 169 -3.31 9.91 12.62
C ALA A 169 -3.90 9.20 11.40
N LEU A 170 -3.38 9.45 10.20
CA LEU A 170 -3.81 8.78 8.97
C LEU A 170 -3.57 7.27 9.04
N VAL A 171 -2.42 6.83 9.53
CA VAL A 171 -2.14 5.39 9.73
C VAL A 171 -3.12 4.78 10.73
N ALA A 172 -3.43 5.46 11.84
CA ALA A 172 -4.40 4.98 12.81
C ALA A 172 -5.82 4.86 12.21
N ASP A 173 -6.25 5.86 11.44
CA ASP A 173 -7.54 5.86 10.74
C ASP A 173 -7.65 4.72 9.72
N LEU A 174 -6.60 4.50 8.93
CA LEU A 174 -6.57 3.41 7.95
C LEU A 174 -6.52 2.04 8.62
N THR A 175 -5.78 1.90 9.72
CA THR A 175 -5.76 0.66 10.51
C THR A 175 -7.14 0.35 11.08
N THR A 176 -7.84 1.36 11.59
CA THR A 176 -9.24 1.23 12.07
C THR A 176 -10.16 0.82 10.92
N PHE A 177 -10.06 1.48 9.78
CA PHE A 177 -10.84 1.14 8.58
C PHE A 177 -10.63 -0.30 8.13
N ILE A 178 -9.37 -0.77 8.04
CA ILE A 178 -9.04 -2.16 7.70
C ILE A 178 -9.69 -3.13 8.70
N GLY A 179 -9.57 -2.84 10.00
CA GLY A 179 -10.17 -3.67 11.04
C GLY A 179 -11.71 -3.73 10.96
N GLU A 180 -12.36 -2.60 10.69
CA GLU A 180 -13.82 -2.52 10.52
C GLU A 180 -14.29 -3.26 9.27
N GLU A 181 -13.58 -3.14 8.15
CA GLU A 181 -13.89 -3.88 6.92
C GLU A 181 -13.71 -5.39 7.12
N THR A 182 -12.59 -5.81 7.74
CA THR A 182 -12.32 -7.23 8.03
C THR A 182 -13.35 -7.83 9.00
N ALA A 183 -13.79 -7.07 10.01
CA ALA A 183 -14.76 -7.54 11.00
C ALA A 183 -16.15 -7.86 10.43
N LYS A 184 -16.45 -7.40 9.20
CA LYS A 184 -17.69 -7.79 8.50
C LYS A 184 -17.69 -9.27 8.10
N TYR A 185 -16.52 -9.90 8.06
CA TYR A 185 -16.28 -11.25 7.55
C TYR A 185 -15.53 -12.10 8.59
N PRO A 186 -16.21 -12.56 9.66
CA PRO A 186 -15.55 -13.32 10.74
C PRO A 186 -14.92 -14.64 10.27
N GLU A 187 -15.31 -15.15 9.10
CA GLU A 187 -14.76 -16.34 8.46
C GLU A 187 -13.30 -16.18 8.01
N VAL A 188 -12.79 -14.97 7.84
CA VAL A 188 -11.38 -14.76 7.45
C VAL A 188 -10.42 -14.86 8.63
N ALA A 189 -10.90 -14.80 9.86
CA ALA A 189 -10.04 -14.80 11.03
C ALA A 189 -9.25 -16.10 11.15
N GLY A 190 -7.92 -15.98 11.13
CA GLY A 190 -6.98 -17.09 11.29
C GLY A 190 -6.92 -18.09 10.16
N ILE A 191 -7.65 -17.84 9.02
CA ILE A 191 -7.55 -18.72 7.86
C ILE A 191 -6.15 -18.64 7.23
N SER A 192 -5.61 -19.75 6.81
CA SER A 192 -4.32 -19.75 6.10
C SER A 192 -4.51 -19.51 4.62
N PHE A 193 -3.64 -18.68 4.04
CA PHE A 193 -3.70 -18.31 2.63
C PHE A 193 -2.36 -18.43 1.92
N ALA A 194 -2.42 -18.64 0.60
CA ALA A 194 -1.29 -18.42 -0.31
C ALA A 194 -1.70 -17.52 -1.45
N GLY A 195 -0.99 -16.40 -1.60
CA GLY A 195 -1.11 -15.54 -2.79
C GLY A 195 -0.32 -16.12 -3.94
N ILE A 196 -0.91 -16.22 -5.13
CA ILE A 196 -0.29 -16.85 -6.30
C ILE A 196 -0.46 -16.05 -7.58
N MET A 197 0.49 -16.25 -8.49
CA MET A 197 0.41 -15.78 -9.87
C MET A 197 0.98 -16.85 -10.80
N ASP A 198 0.38 -17.02 -11.99
CA ASP A 198 1.01 -17.83 -13.05
C ASP A 198 2.19 -17.06 -13.65
N TYR A 199 3.37 -17.67 -13.64
CA TYR A 199 4.58 -17.01 -14.12
C TYR A 199 5.49 -18.01 -14.84
N ASN A 200 5.67 -17.79 -16.15
CA ASN A 200 6.54 -18.63 -17.00
C ASN A 200 6.27 -20.16 -16.91
N GLY A 201 4.99 -20.54 -16.85
CA GLY A 201 4.59 -21.95 -16.75
C GLY A 201 4.85 -22.61 -15.40
N GLN A 202 5.00 -21.80 -14.37
CA GLN A 202 5.08 -22.18 -12.95
C GLN A 202 4.17 -21.30 -12.12
N VAL A 203 3.88 -21.73 -10.91
CA VAL A 203 3.14 -20.90 -9.94
C VAL A 203 4.15 -20.14 -9.09
N ALA A 204 4.15 -18.81 -9.21
CA ALA A 204 4.81 -17.96 -8.24
C ALA A 204 3.92 -17.85 -6.99
N VAL A 205 4.48 -18.22 -5.84
CA VAL A 205 3.83 -18.14 -4.52
C VAL A 205 4.48 -17.02 -3.73
N TYR A 206 3.69 -16.06 -3.28
CA TYR A 206 4.21 -14.91 -2.54
C TYR A 206 4.69 -15.30 -1.14
N ALA A 207 5.93 -14.94 -0.85
CA ALA A 207 6.62 -15.26 0.40
C ALA A 207 6.23 -14.30 1.54
N PRO A 208 6.57 -14.60 2.82
CA PRO A 208 6.25 -13.75 3.95
C PRO A 208 6.79 -12.31 3.87
N LEU A 209 7.85 -12.05 3.11
CA LEU A 209 8.41 -10.70 2.91
C LEU A 209 7.64 -9.87 1.88
N ASP A 210 6.79 -10.49 1.06
CA ASP A 210 5.98 -9.76 0.09
C ASP A 210 4.97 -8.84 0.78
N ALA A 211 4.82 -7.62 0.26
CA ALA A 211 3.94 -6.61 0.85
C ALA A 211 2.46 -7.06 0.97
N ARG A 212 1.97 -7.88 0.00
CA ARG A 212 0.62 -8.45 0.03
C ARG A 212 0.46 -9.46 1.15
N THR A 213 1.47 -10.31 1.35
CA THR A 213 1.48 -11.33 2.41
C THR A 213 1.55 -10.65 3.79
N LYS A 214 2.48 -9.70 3.97
CA LYS A 214 2.56 -8.91 5.22
C LYS A 214 1.24 -8.23 5.55
N PHE A 215 0.64 -7.56 4.56
CA PHE A 215 -0.61 -6.84 4.74
C PHE A 215 -1.75 -7.75 5.22
N LEU A 216 -1.92 -8.93 4.62
CA LEU A 216 -2.98 -9.86 5.00
C LEU A 216 -2.73 -10.53 6.36
N VAL A 217 -1.48 -10.77 6.72
CA VAL A 217 -1.12 -11.26 8.06
C VAL A 217 -1.45 -10.20 9.12
N ASP A 218 -1.15 -8.94 8.87
CA ASP A 218 -1.52 -7.83 9.75
C ASP A 218 -3.05 -7.66 9.86
N ALA A 219 -3.78 -8.01 8.80
CA ALA A 219 -5.25 -8.02 8.79
C ALA A 219 -5.86 -9.26 9.49
N GLY A 220 -5.04 -10.20 10.01
CA GLY A 220 -5.49 -11.33 10.85
C GLY A 220 -5.58 -12.67 10.13
N LEU A 221 -5.11 -12.79 8.90
CA LEU A 221 -4.95 -14.08 8.21
C LEU A 221 -3.62 -14.73 8.64
N SER A 222 -3.35 -15.95 8.18
CA SER A 222 -2.09 -16.64 8.48
C SER A 222 -1.42 -17.20 7.23
N THR A 223 -0.07 -17.26 7.27
CA THR A 223 0.72 -17.93 6.24
C THR A 223 0.93 -19.39 6.62
N PRO A 224 0.65 -20.37 5.73
CA PRO A 224 0.87 -21.78 6.06
C PRO A 224 2.36 -22.09 6.24
N GLN A 225 2.68 -23.03 7.14
CA GLN A 225 4.07 -23.38 7.44
C GLN A 225 4.85 -23.84 6.20
N SER A 226 4.17 -24.54 5.28
CA SER A 226 4.73 -24.96 3.98
C SER A 226 5.24 -23.80 3.11
N VAL A 227 4.60 -22.64 3.18
CA VAL A 227 5.05 -21.41 2.48
C VAL A 227 6.23 -20.81 3.22
N ILE A 228 6.18 -20.76 4.56
CA ILE A 228 7.27 -20.24 5.40
C ILE A 228 8.55 -21.06 5.19
N ASP A 229 8.45 -22.40 5.22
CA ASP A 229 9.59 -23.31 5.08
C ASP A 229 10.26 -23.24 3.69
N ARG A 230 9.50 -22.88 2.65
CA ARG A 230 10.00 -22.76 1.28
C ARG A 230 10.54 -21.37 0.96
N ALA A 231 10.16 -20.36 1.73
CA ALA A 231 10.67 -19.02 1.56
C ALA A 231 12.08 -18.92 2.15
N GLU A 232 13.09 -18.80 1.31
CA GLU A 232 14.49 -18.64 1.74
C GLU A 232 14.81 -17.16 1.97
N GLY A 233 14.66 -16.73 3.24
CA GLY A 233 15.23 -15.44 3.70
C GLY A 233 14.59 -14.17 3.12
N SER A 234 15.19 -13.60 2.10
CA SER A 234 14.81 -12.29 1.53
C SER A 234 14.02 -12.38 0.22
N GLU A 235 13.53 -13.54 -0.17
CA GLU A 235 12.75 -13.69 -1.41
C GLU A 235 11.31 -13.17 -1.23
N PHE A 236 10.81 -12.43 -2.23
CA PHE A 236 9.42 -11.97 -2.27
C PHE A 236 8.46 -13.05 -2.77
N TYR A 237 8.96 -14.02 -3.53
CA TYR A 237 8.22 -15.18 -4.00
C TYR A 237 9.16 -16.35 -4.27
N PHE A 238 8.60 -17.54 -4.31
CA PHE A 238 9.26 -18.73 -4.82
C PHE A 238 8.38 -19.42 -5.87
N SER A 239 8.98 -20.25 -6.73
CA SER A 239 8.27 -20.94 -7.79
C SER A 239 7.95 -22.38 -7.42
N VAL A 240 6.75 -22.83 -7.80
CA VAL A 240 6.27 -24.21 -7.65
C VAL A 240 5.78 -24.71 -9.02
N SER A 241 6.14 -25.93 -9.41
CA SER A 241 5.55 -26.53 -10.62
C SER A 241 4.06 -26.83 -10.41
N TYR A 242 3.30 -26.91 -11.49
CA TYR A 242 1.86 -27.21 -11.40
C TYR A 242 1.60 -28.55 -10.69
N GLU A 243 2.47 -29.56 -10.90
CA GLU A 243 2.35 -30.88 -10.26
C GLU A 243 2.53 -30.83 -8.74
N ASN A 244 3.16 -29.81 -8.21
CA ASN A 244 3.39 -29.61 -6.77
C ASN A 244 2.50 -28.51 -6.16
N PHE A 245 1.52 -28.03 -6.90
CA PHE A 245 0.63 -26.96 -6.46
C PHE A 245 -0.19 -27.35 -5.20
N ASP A 246 -0.61 -28.60 -5.11
CA ASP A 246 -1.30 -29.18 -3.96
C ASP A 246 -0.49 -29.13 -2.65
N GLN A 247 0.86 -29.05 -2.74
CA GLN A 247 1.75 -29.01 -1.58
C GLN A 247 1.88 -27.62 -0.94
N ILE A 248 1.23 -26.58 -1.49
CA ILE A 248 1.19 -25.25 -0.88
C ILE A 248 0.51 -25.30 0.49
N GLY A 249 -0.53 -26.13 0.64
CA GLY A 249 -1.11 -26.48 1.95
C GLY A 249 -1.85 -25.32 2.64
N ALA A 250 -2.34 -24.35 1.88
CA ALA A 250 -3.17 -23.24 2.37
C ALA A 250 -4.65 -23.65 2.42
N ASP A 251 -5.43 -23.05 3.32
CA ASP A 251 -6.89 -23.21 3.35
C ASP A 251 -7.54 -22.55 2.14
N ILE A 252 -7.03 -21.38 1.75
CA ILE A 252 -7.50 -20.62 0.59
C ILE A 252 -6.34 -20.23 -0.32
N ILE A 253 -6.65 -20.08 -1.61
CA ILE A 253 -5.78 -19.47 -2.61
C ILE A 253 -6.28 -18.07 -2.93
N ILE A 254 -5.38 -17.11 -3.03
CA ILE A 254 -5.64 -15.78 -3.57
C ILE A 254 -4.91 -15.67 -4.90
N SER A 255 -5.65 -15.70 -6.00
CA SER A 255 -5.07 -15.66 -7.34
C SER A 255 -5.11 -14.25 -7.93
N TYR A 256 -4.06 -13.88 -8.66
CA TYR A 256 -3.92 -12.56 -9.28
C TYR A 256 -3.77 -12.71 -10.79
N PHE A 257 -4.79 -12.31 -11.53
CA PHE A 257 -4.81 -12.38 -12.99
C PHE A 257 -5.36 -11.10 -13.61
N ASP A 258 -4.76 -10.65 -14.71
CA ASP A 258 -5.16 -9.42 -15.39
C ASP A 258 -6.55 -9.56 -16.04
N THR A 259 -6.94 -10.77 -16.46
CA THR A 259 -8.20 -11.02 -17.15
C THR A 259 -8.91 -12.27 -16.63
N PRO A 260 -10.27 -12.31 -16.73
CA PRO A 260 -11.05 -13.51 -16.40
C PRO A 260 -10.66 -14.74 -17.22
N GLU A 261 -10.25 -14.54 -18.48
CA GLU A 261 -9.86 -15.61 -19.38
C GLU A 261 -8.56 -16.27 -18.94
N ALA A 262 -7.58 -15.47 -18.48
CA ALA A 262 -6.31 -15.99 -17.96
C ALA A 262 -6.52 -16.76 -16.66
N ASP A 263 -7.35 -16.22 -15.76
CA ASP A 263 -7.72 -16.89 -14.51
C ASP A 263 -8.42 -18.24 -14.78
N ALA A 264 -9.44 -18.24 -15.64
CA ALA A 264 -10.15 -19.45 -16.00
C ALA A 264 -9.22 -20.51 -16.64
N ALA A 265 -8.34 -20.09 -17.56
CA ALA A 265 -7.40 -21.00 -18.21
C ALA A 265 -6.41 -21.65 -17.23
N PHE A 266 -5.99 -20.92 -16.19
CA PHE A 266 -5.15 -21.46 -15.13
C PHE A 266 -5.88 -22.53 -14.30
N PHE A 267 -7.10 -22.22 -13.85
CA PHE A 267 -7.87 -23.15 -13.00
C PHE A 267 -8.52 -24.31 -13.78
N ASP A 268 -8.68 -24.20 -15.10
CA ASP A 268 -9.09 -25.30 -15.99
C ASP A 268 -7.96 -26.33 -16.21
N ASN A 269 -6.72 -26.04 -15.79
CA ASN A 269 -5.64 -27.02 -15.85
C ASN A 269 -5.95 -28.22 -14.95
N PRO A 270 -5.99 -29.47 -15.50
CA PRO A 270 -6.41 -30.65 -14.75
C PRO A 270 -5.59 -30.92 -13.47
N VAL A 271 -4.34 -30.48 -13.44
CA VAL A 271 -3.45 -30.67 -12.27
C VAL A 271 -3.77 -29.64 -11.19
N ILE A 272 -3.98 -28.38 -11.57
CA ILE A 272 -4.37 -27.29 -10.65
C ILE A 272 -5.78 -27.57 -10.07
N ALA A 273 -6.70 -28.02 -10.89
CA ALA A 273 -8.08 -28.32 -10.49
C ALA A 273 -8.20 -29.39 -9.37
N LEU A 274 -7.20 -30.27 -9.22
CA LEU A 274 -7.16 -31.32 -8.19
C LEU A 274 -6.65 -30.81 -6.83
N ALA A 275 -6.16 -29.57 -6.73
CA ALA A 275 -5.69 -29.04 -5.46
C ALA A 275 -6.87 -28.82 -4.49
N PRO A 276 -6.75 -29.21 -3.21
CA PRO A 276 -7.87 -29.17 -2.26
C PRO A 276 -8.59 -27.82 -2.14
N PRO A 277 -7.91 -26.68 -2.11
CA PRO A 277 -8.59 -25.37 -2.13
C PRO A 277 -9.40 -25.13 -3.41
N VAL A 278 -8.90 -25.58 -4.56
CA VAL A 278 -9.57 -25.42 -5.86
C VAL A 278 -10.81 -26.30 -5.95
N GLU A 279 -10.69 -27.59 -5.57
CA GLU A 279 -11.83 -28.51 -5.53
C GLU A 279 -12.97 -28.01 -4.64
N LYS A 280 -12.64 -27.31 -3.56
CA LYS A 280 -13.62 -26.70 -2.63
C LYS A 280 -14.19 -25.39 -3.14
N GLY A 281 -13.63 -24.80 -4.19
CA GLY A 281 -13.93 -23.43 -4.59
C GLY A 281 -13.40 -22.37 -3.60
N ALA A 282 -12.39 -22.72 -2.82
CA ALA A 282 -11.76 -21.87 -1.82
C ALA A 282 -10.66 -20.98 -2.48
N VAL A 283 -11.05 -20.27 -3.53
CA VAL A 283 -10.18 -19.39 -4.30
C VAL A 283 -10.77 -17.99 -4.32
N ALA A 284 -9.98 -17.00 -3.90
CA ALA A 284 -10.27 -15.59 -4.05
C ALA A 284 -9.65 -15.11 -5.39
N HIS A 285 -10.49 -14.95 -6.39
CA HIS A 285 -10.08 -14.53 -7.73
C HIS A 285 -9.94 -13.01 -7.78
N VAL A 286 -8.73 -12.49 -7.66
CA VAL A 286 -8.42 -11.06 -7.79
C VAL A 286 -8.12 -10.79 -9.26
N ILE A 287 -9.13 -10.31 -9.97
CA ILE A 287 -9.10 -10.13 -11.43
C ILE A 287 -9.16 -8.64 -11.77
N GLY A 288 -8.29 -8.25 -12.69
CA GLY A 288 -8.18 -6.90 -13.22
C GLY A 288 -6.97 -6.15 -12.64
N PRO A 289 -6.20 -5.50 -13.53
CA PRO A 289 -4.94 -4.87 -13.15
C PRO A 289 -5.12 -3.71 -12.15
N ASP A 290 -6.27 -3.06 -12.14
CA ASP A 290 -6.64 -2.00 -11.20
C ASP A 290 -6.80 -2.53 -9.77
N LEU A 291 -7.59 -3.59 -9.56
CA LEU A 291 -7.77 -4.20 -8.25
C LEU A 291 -6.46 -4.81 -7.74
N ILE A 292 -5.72 -5.51 -8.60
CA ILE A 292 -4.40 -6.06 -8.27
C ILE A 292 -3.47 -4.96 -7.79
N SER A 293 -3.32 -3.88 -8.57
CA SER A 293 -2.40 -2.79 -8.25
C SER A 293 -2.81 -2.01 -7.00
N SER A 294 -4.10 -1.96 -6.67
CA SER A 294 -4.58 -1.29 -5.46
C SER A 294 -4.07 -1.95 -4.17
N MET A 295 -3.72 -3.26 -4.25
CA MET A 295 -3.26 -4.06 -3.11
C MET A 295 -1.81 -4.55 -3.27
N SER A 296 -1.07 -4.06 -4.27
CA SER A 296 0.26 -4.57 -4.64
C SER A 296 1.28 -3.46 -4.95
N PRO A 297 1.80 -2.73 -3.97
CA PRO A 297 1.49 -2.69 -2.54
C PRO A 297 0.25 -1.83 -2.24
N PRO A 298 -0.42 -2.03 -1.10
CA PRO A 298 -1.44 -1.10 -0.64
C PRO A 298 -0.82 0.27 -0.30
N SER A 299 -1.59 1.34 -0.48
CA SER A 299 -1.16 2.72 -0.25
C SER A 299 -2.19 3.52 0.56
N ALA A 300 -1.86 4.75 0.92
CA ALA A 300 -2.74 5.64 1.68
C ALA A 300 -4.12 5.86 1.03
N LEU A 301 -4.19 5.85 -0.30
CA LEU A 301 -5.43 6.05 -1.05
C LEU A 301 -6.02 4.73 -1.54
N SER A 302 -5.17 3.80 -2.00
CA SER A 302 -5.65 2.54 -2.58
C SER A 302 -6.36 1.64 -1.57
N LEU A 303 -6.02 1.72 -0.29
CA LEU A 303 -6.65 0.95 0.79
C LEU A 303 -8.17 1.20 0.84
N LYS A 304 -8.61 2.44 0.85
CA LYS A 304 -10.04 2.74 0.87
C LYS A 304 -10.75 2.41 -0.44
N TRP A 305 -10.01 2.44 -1.55
CA TRP A 305 -10.52 2.15 -2.88
C TRP A 305 -10.68 0.65 -3.14
N GLY A 306 -9.67 -0.16 -2.83
CA GLY A 306 -9.58 -1.57 -3.22
C GLY A 306 -9.91 -2.58 -2.12
N TYR A 307 -9.58 -2.28 -0.86
CA TYR A 307 -9.68 -3.25 0.23
C TYR A 307 -11.08 -3.81 0.48
N PRO A 308 -12.19 -3.02 0.44
CA PRO A 308 -13.52 -3.58 0.65
C PRO A 308 -13.86 -4.73 -0.31
N ARG A 309 -13.55 -4.56 -1.60
CA ARG A 309 -13.76 -5.60 -2.61
C ARG A 309 -12.78 -6.77 -2.44
N TYR A 310 -11.55 -6.46 -2.08
CA TYR A 310 -10.51 -7.46 -1.89
C TYR A 310 -10.83 -8.41 -0.72
N ILE A 311 -11.24 -7.87 0.44
CA ILE A 311 -11.59 -8.68 1.60
C ILE A 311 -12.89 -9.48 1.39
N GLU A 312 -13.84 -8.97 0.61
CA GLU A 312 -15.06 -9.69 0.22
C GLU A 312 -14.73 -10.95 -0.61
N LEU A 313 -13.81 -10.85 -1.57
CA LEU A 313 -13.35 -12.01 -2.35
C LEU A 313 -12.68 -13.06 -1.45
N ILE A 314 -11.83 -12.61 -0.53
CA ILE A 314 -11.16 -13.49 0.44
C ILE A 314 -12.19 -14.17 1.35
N ALA A 315 -13.20 -13.45 1.80
CA ALA A 315 -14.26 -13.99 2.64
C ALA A 315 -15.06 -15.10 1.93
N GLY A 316 -15.40 -14.89 0.65
CA GLY A 316 -16.03 -15.93 -0.16
C GLY A 316 -15.22 -17.22 -0.24
N ALA A 317 -13.90 -17.09 -0.44
CA ALA A 317 -12.98 -18.24 -0.43
C ALA A 317 -12.90 -18.91 0.96
N ALA A 318 -12.83 -18.12 2.03
CA ALA A 318 -12.80 -18.61 3.41
C ALA A 318 -14.08 -19.37 3.79
N GLU A 319 -15.24 -18.91 3.34
CA GLU A 319 -16.52 -19.58 3.52
C GLU A 319 -16.53 -20.94 2.78
N ALA A 320 -16.02 -21.00 1.55
CA ALA A 320 -15.91 -22.23 0.78
C ALA A 320 -14.94 -23.24 1.42
N ALA A 321 -13.82 -22.78 1.97
CA ALA A 321 -12.85 -23.64 2.65
C ALA A 321 -13.41 -24.37 3.86
N ARG A 322 -14.44 -23.80 4.53
CA ARG A 322 -15.08 -24.34 5.75
C ARG A 322 -16.22 -25.33 5.46
N ARG A 323 -16.64 -25.47 4.22
CA ARG A 323 -17.64 -26.47 3.76
C ARG A 323 -16.97 -27.83 3.58
#